data_6187977ca81e46add40779ed8be5a728
#
_entry.id   6187977ca81e46add40779ed8be5a728
#
_cell.length_a   1.000
_cell.length_b   1.000
_cell.length_c   1.000
_cell.angle_alpha   90.00
_cell.angle_beta   90.00
_cell.angle_gamma   90.00
#
_symmetry.space_group_name_H-M   'P 1'
#
loop_
_entity.id
_entity.type
_entity.pdbx_description
1 polymer ?
#
loop_
_entity_poly.entity_id
_entity_poly.type
_entity_poly.pdbx_seq_one_letter_code
_entity_poly.pdbx_strand_id
1 'polypeptide(L)'
;DCGGGDALDFVQKWRGWDLKTAYEFLGGEKQSDPVEMKRLADERHARAEAELLDKQQRMEAARRELQVAERHIFYHKTMGEWARIMWTGRGLDEGLQSFFMLGACDDFVINGDYHTPTLTIPILDEQRNLLNIKHRLVNPQKQKDKYRPETSGLGAFPPLLAVPEMGYDGELIVVVEGEIKAMVTWARLDVPDIQVIGVAGKNAFMKIADNVRGKKVLVIPDLGGEKEAYDLARNVCGRVLELPDKVDDFLLSTNMTPSNFYGMLKQARKV
;
A
#
# COMPACT_ATOMS: atom_id res chain seq x y z
N ASP A 1 -17.20 -15.66 -32.02
CA ASP A 1 -16.35 -15.45 -30.85
C ASP A 1 -15.37 -16.59 -30.73
N CYS A 2 -14.14 -16.39 -31.23
CA CYS A 2 -13.02 -17.27 -30.97
C CYS A 2 -12.54 -16.96 -29.54
N GLY A 3 -13.15 -17.59 -28.53
CA GLY A 3 -12.73 -17.45 -27.14
C GLY A 3 -11.23 -17.66 -27.03
N GLY A 4 -10.51 -16.73 -26.40
CA GLY A 4 -9.06 -16.82 -26.23
C GLY A 4 -8.67 -18.16 -25.61
N GLY A 5 -7.61 -18.74 -26.14
CA GLY A 5 -7.04 -20.00 -25.70
C GLY A 5 -5.70 -20.21 -26.42
N ASP A 6 -4.88 -21.11 -25.91
CA ASP A 6 -3.63 -21.50 -26.57
C ASP A 6 -3.87 -22.48 -27.71
N ALA A 7 -2.79 -22.91 -28.40
CA ALA A 7 -2.85 -23.87 -29.50
C ALA A 7 -3.48 -25.19 -29.05
N LEU A 8 -3.34 -25.56 -27.80
CA LEU A 8 -3.87 -26.80 -27.24
C LEU A 8 -5.40 -26.72 -27.09
N ASP A 9 -5.92 -25.62 -26.56
CA ASP A 9 -7.36 -25.31 -26.43
C ASP A 9 -8.01 -25.30 -27.84
N PHE A 10 -7.31 -24.74 -28.83
CA PHE A 10 -7.79 -24.71 -30.22
C PHE A 10 -7.95 -26.12 -30.78
N VAL A 11 -6.94 -26.95 -30.64
CA VAL A 11 -6.97 -28.35 -31.18
C VAL A 11 -8.04 -29.18 -30.49
N GLN A 12 -8.17 -29.04 -29.14
CA GLN A 12 -9.21 -29.73 -28.38
C GLN A 12 -10.61 -29.37 -28.90
N LYS A 13 -10.91 -28.07 -29.05
CA LYS A 13 -12.22 -27.58 -29.55
C LYS A 13 -12.46 -27.96 -31.02
N TRP A 14 -11.44 -27.85 -31.85
CA TRP A 14 -11.56 -28.13 -33.30
C TRP A 14 -11.79 -29.61 -33.63
N ARG A 15 -11.10 -30.51 -32.90
CA ARG A 15 -11.17 -31.93 -33.13
C ARG A 15 -12.05 -32.72 -32.18
N GLY A 16 -12.48 -32.09 -31.07
CA GLY A 16 -13.20 -32.77 -29.99
C GLY A 16 -12.34 -33.76 -29.21
N TRP A 17 -11.00 -33.58 -29.24
CA TRP A 17 -10.06 -34.49 -28.60
C TRP A 17 -9.87 -34.13 -27.13
N ASP A 18 -9.46 -35.15 -26.35
CA ASP A 18 -9.01 -34.93 -24.99
C ASP A 18 -7.64 -34.19 -24.95
N LEU A 19 -7.27 -33.69 -23.78
CA LEU A 19 -6.05 -32.92 -23.57
C LEU A 19 -4.79 -33.69 -24.02
N LYS A 20 -4.74 -35.00 -23.75
CA LYS A 20 -3.61 -35.86 -24.04
C LYS A 20 -3.43 -36.02 -25.55
N THR A 21 -4.50 -36.36 -26.26
CA THR A 21 -4.51 -36.56 -27.72
C THR A 21 -4.18 -35.23 -28.45
N ALA A 22 -4.71 -34.11 -28.00
CA ALA A 22 -4.39 -32.82 -28.55
C ALA A 22 -2.92 -32.43 -28.33
N TYR A 23 -2.36 -32.74 -27.18
CA TYR A 23 -0.95 -32.48 -26.84
C TYR A 23 0.00 -33.36 -27.72
N GLU A 24 -0.29 -34.64 -27.89
CA GLU A 24 0.48 -35.56 -28.76
C GLU A 24 0.44 -35.10 -30.22
N PHE A 25 -0.71 -34.59 -30.70
CA PHE A 25 -0.84 -34.07 -32.06
C PHE A 25 -0.01 -32.80 -32.30
N LEU A 26 0.12 -31.94 -31.31
CA LEU A 26 0.95 -30.71 -31.38
C LEU A 26 2.45 -30.99 -31.25
N GLY A 27 2.87 -32.27 -31.32
CA GLY A 27 4.27 -32.67 -31.22
C GLY A 27 4.77 -32.77 -29.77
N GLY A 28 3.86 -32.83 -28.80
CA GLY A 28 4.19 -33.17 -27.42
C GLY A 28 4.75 -34.61 -27.36
N GLU A 29 5.93 -34.74 -26.79
CA GLU A 29 6.53 -36.07 -26.61
C GLU A 29 5.67 -36.94 -25.68
N LYS A 30 5.56 -38.22 -26.02
CA LYS A 30 4.88 -39.21 -25.20
C LYS A 30 5.42 -39.17 -23.77
N GLN A 31 4.50 -38.97 -22.84
CA GLN A 31 4.67 -39.07 -21.39
C GLN A 31 6.14 -39.05 -20.94
N SER A 32 6.60 -37.88 -20.57
CA SER A 32 7.81 -37.76 -19.73
C SER A 32 7.66 -38.71 -18.54
N ASP A 33 8.69 -39.48 -18.26
CA ASP A 33 8.78 -40.39 -17.13
C ASP A 33 8.28 -39.64 -15.86
N PRO A 34 7.32 -40.21 -15.10
CA PRO A 34 6.84 -39.60 -13.88
C PRO A 34 7.95 -39.18 -12.89
N VAL A 35 9.06 -39.94 -12.90
CA VAL A 35 10.25 -39.65 -12.10
C VAL A 35 10.94 -38.40 -12.61
N GLU A 36 11.06 -38.22 -13.92
CA GLU A 36 11.67 -37.04 -14.53
C GLU A 36 10.78 -35.77 -14.34
N MET A 37 9.46 -35.92 -14.46
CA MET A 37 8.52 -34.84 -14.20
C MET A 37 8.60 -34.36 -12.77
N LYS A 38 8.71 -35.28 -11.80
CA LYS A 38 8.89 -34.95 -10.40
C LYS A 38 10.22 -34.24 -10.18
N ARG A 39 11.32 -34.75 -10.76
CA ARG A 39 12.64 -34.09 -10.67
C ARG A 39 12.61 -32.66 -11.19
N LEU A 40 12.01 -32.46 -12.39
CA LEU A 40 11.87 -31.12 -12.97
C LEU A 40 10.97 -30.18 -12.13
N ALA A 41 9.92 -30.73 -11.50
CA ALA A 41 9.08 -29.94 -10.57
C ALA A 41 9.86 -29.54 -9.32
N ASP A 42 10.60 -30.47 -8.72
CA ASP A 42 11.45 -30.23 -7.56
C ASP A 42 12.57 -29.20 -7.88
N GLU A 43 13.21 -29.30 -9.04
CA GLU A 43 14.21 -28.33 -9.50
C GLU A 43 13.60 -26.92 -9.71
N ARG A 44 12.39 -26.83 -10.29
CA ARG A 44 11.68 -25.56 -10.44
C ARG A 44 11.31 -24.94 -9.07
N HIS A 45 10.86 -25.79 -8.14
CA HIS A 45 10.52 -25.35 -6.79
C HIS A 45 11.76 -24.83 -6.06
N ALA A 46 12.86 -25.62 -6.06
CA ALA A 46 14.12 -25.20 -5.46
C ALA A 46 14.68 -23.90 -6.06
N ARG A 47 14.56 -23.73 -7.39
CA ARG A 47 14.97 -22.50 -8.06
C ARG A 47 14.09 -21.30 -7.64
N ALA A 48 12.76 -21.49 -7.57
CA ALA A 48 11.85 -20.44 -7.13
C ALA A 48 12.10 -20.04 -5.67
N GLU A 49 12.39 -21.00 -4.80
CA GLU A 49 12.78 -20.73 -3.39
C GLU A 49 14.09 -19.94 -3.31
N ALA A 50 15.11 -20.34 -4.08
CA ALA A 50 16.39 -19.65 -4.12
C ALA A 50 16.25 -18.20 -4.65
N GLU A 51 15.45 -17.98 -5.69
CA GLU A 51 15.15 -16.64 -6.23
C GLU A 51 14.39 -15.78 -5.21
N LEU A 52 13.46 -16.38 -4.45
CA LEU A 52 12.74 -15.68 -3.39
C LEU A 52 13.67 -15.27 -2.25
N LEU A 53 14.54 -16.18 -1.82
CA LEU A 53 15.52 -15.91 -0.75
C LEU A 53 16.51 -14.81 -1.15
N ASP A 54 17.06 -14.87 -2.36
CA ASP A 54 17.96 -13.84 -2.90
C ASP A 54 17.27 -12.48 -2.97
N LYS A 55 16.00 -12.45 -3.43
CA LYS A 55 15.19 -11.24 -3.43
C LYS A 55 14.98 -10.67 -2.02
N GLN A 56 14.70 -11.52 -1.04
CA GLN A 56 14.53 -11.10 0.35
C GLN A 56 15.83 -10.50 0.91
N GLN A 57 16.97 -11.17 0.68
CA GLN A 57 18.27 -10.68 1.13
C GLN A 57 18.62 -9.31 0.52
N ARG A 58 18.36 -9.12 -0.78
CA ARG A 58 18.55 -7.80 -1.43
C ARG A 58 17.64 -6.73 -0.84
N MET A 59 16.38 -7.07 -0.56
CA MET A 59 15.46 -6.14 0.07
C MET A 59 15.90 -5.75 1.49
N GLU A 60 16.40 -6.70 2.27
CA GLU A 60 16.92 -6.43 3.61
C GLU A 60 18.18 -5.57 3.57
N ALA A 61 19.11 -5.85 2.66
CA ALA A 61 20.31 -5.03 2.48
C ALA A 61 19.95 -3.58 2.10
N ALA A 62 19.07 -3.40 1.11
CA ALA A 62 18.60 -2.08 0.70
C ALA A 62 17.88 -1.33 1.84
N ARG A 63 17.12 -2.05 2.67
CA ARG A 63 16.46 -1.46 3.85
C ARG A 63 17.46 -1.01 4.91
N ARG A 64 18.50 -1.82 5.18
CA ARG A 64 19.57 -1.43 6.11
C ARG A 64 20.31 -0.18 5.64
N GLU A 65 20.66 -0.11 4.36
CA GLU A 65 21.27 1.09 3.78
C GLU A 65 20.38 2.33 3.95
N LEU A 66 19.08 2.19 3.68
CA LEU A 66 18.12 3.27 3.85
C LEU A 66 18.03 3.73 5.32
N GLN A 67 18.04 2.80 6.27
CA GLN A 67 18.01 3.09 7.71
C GLN A 67 19.28 3.81 8.17
N VAL A 68 20.44 3.35 7.75
CA VAL A 68 21.74 3.97 8.10
C VAL A 68 21.87 5.38 7.51
N ALA A 69 21.31 5.60 6.32
CA ALA A 69 21.38 6.91 5.67
C ALA A 69 20.53 7.99 6.34
N GLU A 70 19.53 7.62 7.16
CA GLU A 70 18.64 8.53 7.91
C GLU A 70 18.09 9.71 7.09
N ARG A 71 17.92 9.53 5.79
CA ARG A 71 17.53 10.62 4.87
C ARG A 71 16.22 11.30 5.24
N HIS A 72 15.28 10.57 5.86
CA HIS A 72 14.01 11.15 6.33
C HIS A 72 14.25 12.24 7.39
N ILE A 73 15.26 12.05 8.27
CA ILE A 73 15.66 13.06 9.27
C ILE A 73 16.26 14.28 8.57
N PHE A 74 17.13 14.04 7.57
CA PHE A 74 17.69 15.11 6.77
C PHE A 74 16.59 15.91 6.04
N TYR A 75 15.69 15.26 5.33
CA TYR A 75 14.56 15.89 4.64
C TYR A 75 13.65 16.70 5.55
N HIS A 76 13.41 16.20 6.79
CA HIS A 76 12.65 16.93 7.77
C HIS A 76 13.37 18.18 8.25
N LYS A 77 14.65 18.08 8.62
CA LYS A 77 15.45 19.18 9.16
C LYS A 77 15.73 20.30 8.15
N THR A 78 15.91 19.95 6.88
CA THR A 78 16.23 20.89 5.79
C THR A 78 15.01 21.36 5.02
N MET A 79 13.80 20.94 5.44
CA MET A 79 12.57 21.29 4.76
C MET A 79 12.35 22.81 4.70
N GLY A 80 12.29 23.32 3.46
CA GLY A 80 12.06 24.74 3.18
C GLY A 80 10.63 25.20 3.48
N GLU A 81 10.44 26.51 3.57
CA GLU A 81 9.15 27.13 3.88
C GLU A 81 8.04 26.74 2.89
N TRP A 82 8.35 26.62 1.60
CA TRP A 82 7.40 26.19 0.59
C TRP A 82 6.74 24.85 0.91
N ALA A 83 7.53 23.91 1.41
CA ALA A 83 7.03 22.58 1.74
C ALA A 83 6.21 22.59 3.05
N ARG A 84 6.62 23.40 4.04
CA ARG A 84 5.84 23.62 5.27
C ARG A 84 4.45 24.17 4.95
N ILE A 85 4.38 25.18 4.08
CA ILE A 85 3.11 25.75 3.59
C ILE A 85 2.27 24.68 2.90
N MET A 86 2.88 23.84 2.05
CA MET A 86 2.15 22.77 1.37
C MET A 86 1.62 21.71 2.32
N TRP A 87 2.36 21.35 3.38
CA TRP A 87 1.89 20.43 4.41
C TRP A 87 0.76 21.05 5.25
N THR A 88 0.92 22.29 5.68
CA THR A 88 -0.11 23.03 6.44
C THR A 88 -1.40 23.17 5.63
N GLY A 89 -1.31 23.45 4.34
CA GLY A 89 -2.46 23.47 3.42
C GLY A 89 -3.20 22.13 3.28
N ARG A 90 -2.60 21.04 3.73
CA ARG A 90 -3.22 19.70 3.83
C ARG A 90 -3.71 19.35 5.23
N GLY A 91 -3.75 20.34 6.15
CA GLY A 91 -4.19 20.14 7.52
C GLY A 91 -3.13 19.54 8.45
N LEU A 92 -1.86 19.52 8.03
CA LEU A 92 -0.73 19.02 8.81
C LEU A 92 0.13 20.20 9.23
N ASP A 93 -0.15 20.73 10.41
CA ASP A 93 0.60 21.84 11.02
C ASP A 93 2.03 21.45 11.41
N GLU A 94 2.83 22.38 11.91
CA GLU A 94 4.24 22.14 12.25
C GLU A 94 4.42 21.04 13.31
N GLY A 95 3.50 20.93 14.27
CA GLY A 95 3.51 19.86 15.27
C GLY A 95 3.33 18.50 14.63
N LEU A 96 2.34 18.36 13.74
CA LEU A 96 2.08 17.14 13.00
C LEU A 96 3.19 16.83 11.98
N GLN A 97 3.75 17.86 11.31
CA GLN A 97 4.91 17.67 10.44
C GLN A 97 6.09 17.08 11.22
N SER A 98 6.34 17.55 12.43
CA SER A 98 7.39 17.04 13.29
C SER A 98 7.08 15.64 13.83
N PHE A 99 5.85 15.40 14.27
CA PHE A 99 5.42 14.10 14.77
C PHE A 99 5.57 12.98 13.72
N PHE A 100 5.14 13.27 12.50
CA PHE A 100 5.25 12.33 11.37
C PHE A 100 6.58 12.39 10.63
N MET A 101 7.53 13.21 11.07
CA MET A 101 8.82 13.42 10.40
C MET A 101 8.67 13.76 8.91
N LEU A 102 7.63 14.52 8.57
CA LEU A 102 7.39 14.96 7.19
C LEU A 102 8.52 15.88 6.73
N GLY A 103 8.91 15.76 5.48
CA GLY A 103 10.00 16.53 4.93
C GLY A 103 9.78 16.94 3.48
N ALA A 104 10.86 17.40 2.87
CA ALA A 104 10.92 17.70 1.45
C ALA A 104 12.30 17.39 0.88
N CYS A 105 12.33 17.11 -0.41
CA CYS A 105 13.54 17.03 -1.20
C CYS A 105 13.37 18.02 -2.36
N ASP A 106 14.26 19.00 -2.44
CA ASP A 106 14.16 20.05 -3.47
C ASP A 106 14.53 19.54 -4.85
N ASP A 107 15.36 18.49 -4.91
CA ASP A 107 15.93 17.97 -6.16
C ASP A 107 15.90 16.43 -6.17
N PHE A 108 14.69 15.86 -6.24
CA PHE A 108 14.53 14.41 -6.38
C PHE A 108 14.68 13.99 -7.85
N VAL A 109 15.59 13.04 -8.10
CA VAL A 109 15.90 12.57 -9.44
C VAL A 109 15.09 11.35 -9.81
N ILE A 110 14.38 11.42 -10.92
CA ILE A 110 13.57 10.30 -11.47
C ILE A 110 14.21 9.84 -12.79
N ASN A 111 14.47 8.55 -12.90
CA ASN A 111 15.03 7.89 -14.08
C ASN A 111 16.35 8.51 -14.58
N GLY A 112 17.11 9.14 -13.68
CA GLY A 112 18.42 9.74 -14.00
C GLY A 112 18.40 11.15 -14.59
N ASP A 113 17.27 11.60 -15.15
CA ASP A 113 17.24 12.85 -15.94
C ASP A 113 16.22 13.88 -15.46
N TYR A 114 15.18 13.44 -14.79
CA TYR A 114 14.09 14.34 -14.40
C TYR A 114 14.20 14.74 -12.93
N HIS A 115 14.52 16.00 -12.72
CA HIS A 115 14.64 16.64 -11.42
C HIS A 115 13.35 17.34 -11.00
N THR A 116 12.88 17.09 -9.80
CA THR A 116 11.63 17.69 -9.31
C THR A 116 11.61 17.80 -7.80
N PRO A 117 11.04 18.89 -7.24
CA PRO A 117 10.78 18.96 -5.81
C PRO A 117 9.71 17.96 -5.39
N THR A 118 9.88 17.39 -4.21
CA THR A 118 8.95 16.43 -3.62
C THR A 118 8.68 16.70 -2.15
N LEU A 119 7.50 16.34 -1.71
CA LEU A 119 7.16 16.16 -0.30
C LEU A 119 7.48 14.73 0.11
N THR A 120 8.11 14.53 1.28
CA THR A 120 8.55 13.21 1.72
C THR A 120 7.76 12.71 2.92
N ILE A 121 7.35 11.44 2.86
CA ILE A 121 6.60 10.74 3.89
C ILE A 121 7.41 9.51 4.30
N PRO A 122 8.01 9.47 5.49
CA PRO A 122 8.66 8.26 5.98
C PRO A 122 7.60 7.24 6.37
N ILE A 123 7.81 5.99 5.97
CA ILE A 123 6.98 4.86 6.36
C ILE A 123 7.76 4.04 7.38
N LEU A 124 7.23 3.95 8.58
CA LEU A 124 7.87 3.33 9.73
C LEU A 124 7.16 2.03 10.12
N ASP A 125 7.90 1.07 10.65
CA ASP A 125 7.33 -0.10 11.32
C ASP A 125 6.91 0.21 12.77
N GLU A 126 6.39 -0.81 13.46
CA GLU A 126 5.92 -0.72 14.85
C GLU A 126 7.04 -0.35 15.86
N GLN A 127 8.29 -0.57 15.51
CA GLN A 127 9.46 -0.21 16.29
C GLN A 127 10.08 1.13 15.85
N ARG A 128 9.40 1.88 14.98
CA ARG A 128 9.85 3.12 14.35
C ARG A 128 11.06 2.99 13.42
N ASN A 129 11.39 1.78 12.97
CA ASN A 129 12.41 1.63 11.96
C ASN A 129 11.89 2.07 10.59
N LEU A 130 12.73 2.74 9.82
CA LEU A 130 12.37 3.20 8.49
C LEU A 130 12.23 2.01 7.52
N LEU A 131 11.05 1.86 6.93
CA LEU A 131 10.76 0.85 5.91
C LEU A 131 11.01 1.37 4.49
N ASN A 132 10.62 2.61 4.23
CA ASN A 132 10.91 3.36 3.01
C ASN A 132 10.52 4.84 3.20
N ILE A 133 10.89 5.69 2.24
CA ILE A 133 10.40 7.06 2.14
C ILE A 133 9.59 7.17 0.86
N LYS A 134 8.39 7.72 0.98
CA LYS A 134 7.50 7.98 -0.14
C LYS A 134 7.64 9.42 -0.57
N HIS A 135 8.12 9.63 -1.79
CA HIS A 135 8.18 10.94 -2.43
C HIS A 135 6.87 11.23 -3.14
N ARG A 136 6.22 12.31 -2.76
CA ARG A 136 5.10 12.88 -3.49
C ARG A 136 5.58 14.02 -4.35
N LEU A 137 5.55 13.84 -5.66
CA LEU A 137 5.94 14.85 -6.61
C LEU A 137 5.03 16.08 -6.52
N VAL A 138 5.62 17.26 -6.48
CA VAL A 138 4.87 18.53 -6.47
C VAL A 138 4.18 18.74 -7.82
N ASN A 139 4.90 18.51 -8.92
CA ASN A 139 4.42 18.68 -10.29
C ASN A 139 4.60 17.38 -11.09
N PRO A 140 3.77 16.34 -10.88
CA PRO A 140 3.91 15.11 -11.62
C PRO A 140 3.53 15.32 -13.10
N GLN A 141 4.36 14.86 -14.03
CA GLN A 141 4.07 14.90 -15.46
C GLN A 141 2.82 14.05 -15.82
N LYS A 142 2.61 12.95 -15.12
CA LYS A 142 1.44 12.08 -15.23
C LYS A 142 0.93 11.74 -13.84
N GLN A 143 -0.38 11.67 -13.67
CA GLN A 143 -1.01 11.36 -12.38
C GLN A 143 -0.54 10.02 -11.78
N LYS A 144 -0.26 9.02 -12.61
CA LYS A 144 0.28 7.73 -12.18
C LYS A 144 1.70 7.83 -11.58
N ASP A 145 2.41 8.90 -11.88
CA ASP A 145 3.78 9.14 -11.43
C ASP A 145 3.86 10.00 -10.16
N LYS A 146 2.71 10.31 -9.57
CA LYS A 146 2.58 11.20 -8.41
C LYS A 146 3.42 10.77 -7.21
N TYR A 147 3.67 9.48 -7.05
CA TYR A 147 4.43 8.93 -5.94
C TYR A 147 5.60 8.08 -6.43
N ARG A 148 6.73 8.23 -5.77
CA ARG A 148 7.96 7.45 -5.99
C ARG A 148 8.57 6.98 -4.68
N PRO A 149 9.19 5.80 -4.63
CA PRO A 149 9.97 5.37 -3.46
C PRO A 149 11.35 6.05 -3.47
N GLU A 150 11.90 6.31 -2.28
CA GLU A 150 13.31 6.68 -2.12
C GLU A 150 14.20 5.53 -2.61
N THR A 151 13.93 4.32 -2.13
CA THR A 151 14.63 3.12 -2.54
C THR A 151 13.71 2.24 -3.36
N SER A 152 14.05 2.03 -4.63
CA SER A 152 13.38 1.07 -5.50
C SER A 152 13.74 -0.35 -5.10
N GLY A 153 12.87 -1.32 -5.46
CA GLY A 153 13.13 -2.74 -5.16
C GLY A 153 12.64 -3.23 -3.80
N LEU A 154 12.21 -2.34 -2.90
CA LEU A 154 11.60 -2.72 -1.62
C LEU A 154 10.13 -3.18 -1.74
N GLY A 155 9.65 -3.38 -2.96
CA GLY A 155 8.26 -3.82 -3.21
C GLY A 155 7.26 -2.67 -3.13
N ALA A 156 5.99 -3.03 -2.89
CA ALA A 156 4.93 -2.05 -2.70
C ALA A 156 5.13 -1.27 -1.39
N PHE A 157 4.65 -0.03 -1.35
CA PHE A 157 4.65 0.74 -0.12
C PHE A 157 3.90 -0.01 0.98
N PRO A 158 4.51 -0.22 2.16
CA PRO A 158 3.78 -0.73 3.31
C PRO A 158 2.73 0.30 3.75
N PRO A 159 1.70 -0.12 4.50
CA PRO A 159 0.73 0.81 5.07
C PRO A 159 1.42 1.76 6.05
N LEU A 160 0.94 3.01 6.09
CA LEU A 160 1.33 3.96 7.12
C LEU A 160 0.51 3.69 8.37
N LEU A 161 1.18 3.47 9.49
CA LEU A 161 0.59 3.44 10.83
C LEU A 161 0.67 4.86 11.42
N ALA A 162 -0.45 5.49 11.72
CA ALA A 162 -0.44 6.85 12.25
C ALA A 162 0.28 6.94 13.61
N VAL A 163 0.17 5.89 14.42
CA VAL A 163 0.95 5.70 15.64
C VAL A 163 1.70 4.37 15.49
N PRO A 164 2.94 4.39 15.00
CA PRO A 164 3.68 3.15 14.72
C PRO A 164 3.74 2.19 15.91
N GLU A 165 3.95 2.71 17.12
CA GLU A 165 4.12 1.92 18.34
C GLU A 165 2.85 1.16 18.76
N MET A 166 1.69 1.57 18.27
CA MET A 166 0.45 0.82 18.46
C MET A 166 0.38 -0.42 17.56
N GLY A 167 1.15 -0.45 16.49
CA GLY A 167 1.04 -1.50 15.48
C GLY A 167 -0.39 -1.62 14.96
N TYR A 168 -0.96 -2.82 15.09
CA TYR A 168 -2.37 -3.10 14.74
C TYR A 168 -3.24 -3.34 15.99
N ASP A 169 -2.84 -2.84 17.17
CA ASP A 169 -3.47 -3.19 18.45
C ASP A 169 -4.39 -2.10 19.03
N GLY A 170 -4.73 -1.07 18.26
CA GLY A 170 -5.73 -0.08 18.67
C GLY A 170 -7.08 -0.69 19.05
N GLU A 171 -7.81 -0.07 20.00
CA GLU A 171 -9.17 -0.49 20.38
C GLU A 171 -10.11 -0.45 19.15
N LEU A 172 -9.94 0.56 18.31
CA LEU A 172 -10.57 0.70 17.00
C LEU A 172 -9.49 0.96 15.96
N ILE A 173 -9.51 0.22 14.87
CA ILE A 173 -8.64 0.43 13.72
C ILE A 173 -9.45 1.10 12.63
N VAL A 174 -9.08 2.33 12.26
CA VAL A 174 -9.64 3.06 11.13
C VAL A 174 -8.71 2.92 9.93
N VAL A 175 -9.23 2.42 8.82
CA VAL A 175 -8.46 2.20 7.59
C VAL A 175 -8.92 3.17 6.52
N VAL A 176 -7.98 3.90 5.93
CA VAL A 176 -8.24 4.89 4.87
C VAL A 176 -7.31 4.68 3.68
N GLU A 177 -7.68 5.21 2.51
CA GLU A 177 -6.81 5.18 1.33
C GLU A 177 -5.80 6.34 1.36
N GLY A 178 -4.52 6.04 1.53
CA GLY A 178 -3.43 7.00 1.45
C GLY A 178 -2.93 7.51 2.79
N GLU A 179 -1.65 7.86 2.81
CA GLU A 179 -0.90 8.20 4.02
C GLU A 179 -1.35 9.56 4.59
N ILE A 180 -1.52 10.57 3.73
CA ILE A 180 -1.93 11.92 4.15
C ILE A 180 -3.29 11.88 4.84
N LYS A 181 -4.22 11.13 4.26
CA LYS A 181 -5.56 10.96 4.86
C LYS A 181 -5.49 10.27 6.21
N ALA A 182 -4.62 9.27 6.37
CA ALA A 182 -4.44 8.62 7.67
C ALA A 182 -3.93 9.60 8.73
N MET A 183 -2.94 10.42 8.38
CA MET A 183 -2.39 11.43 9.28
C MET A 183 -3.43 12.47 9.67
N VAL A 184 -4.18 13.01 8.70
CA VAL A 184 -5.24 13.99 8.95
C VAL A 184 -6.39 13.38 9.77
N THR A 185 -6.81 12.15 9.43
CA THR A 185 -7.87 11.45 10.16
C THR A 185 -7.47 11.23 11.62
N TRP A 186 -6.25 10.75 11.87
CA TRP A 186 -5.74 10.54 13.22
C TRP A 186 -5.68 11.85 14.01
N ALA A 187 -5.10 12.89 13.44
CA ALA A 187 -4.98 14.19 14.07
C ALA A 187 -6.35 14.82 14.40
N ARG A 188 -7.37 14.56 13.59
CA ARG A 188 -8.73 15.07 13.81
C ARG A 188 -9.57 14.25 14.74
N LEU A 189 -9.23 12.97 14.94
CA LEU A 189 -9.92 12.12 15.94
C LEU A 189 -9.54 12.50 17.36
N ASP A 190 -8.27 12.81 17.58
CA ASP A 190 -7.71 13.15 18.90
C ASP A 190 -8.15 12.15 20.00
N VAL A 191 -8.10 10.85 19.68
CA VAL A 191 -8.46 9.74 20.58
C VAL A 191 -7.28 8.78 20.65
N PRO A 192 -6.67 8.61 21.84
CA PRO A 192 -5.40 7.89 21.96
C PRO A 192 -5.46 6.39 21.60
N ASP A 193 -6.62 5.76 21.80
CA ASP A 193 -6.76 4.29 21.60
C ASP A 193 -7.22 3.91 20.19
N ILE A 194 -7.22 4.87 19.25
CA ILE A 194 -7.57 4.64 17.86
C ILE A 194 -6.32 4.63 17.01
N GLN A 195 -6.04 3.46 16.39
CA GLN A 195 -5.05 3.36 15.33
C GLN A 195 -5.67 3.75 13.99
N VAL A 196 -5.01 4.62 13.24
CA VAL A 196 -5.39 4.94 11.87
C VAL A 196 -4.34 4.40 10.90
N ILE A 197 -4.78 3.68 9.88
CA ILE A 197 -3.91 3.02 8.91
C ILE A 197 -4.18 3.60 7.52
N GLY A 198 -3.13 4.10 6.88
CA GLY A 198 -3.16 4.56 5.50
C GLY A 198 -2.65 3.51 4.54
N VAL A 199 -3.51 2.90 3.72
CA VAL A 199 -3.08 1.94 2.71
C VAL A 199 -2.67 2.63 1.42
N ALA A 200 -1.67 2.10 0.73
CA ALA A 200 -1.11 2.68 -0.48
C ALA A 200 -2.01 2.43 -1.71
N GLY A 201 -3.18 3.05 -1.74
CA GLY A 201 -4.20 2.93 -2.78
C GLY A 201 -5.20 1.80 -2.52
N LYS A 202 -6.36 1.88 -3.16
CA LYS A 202 -7.52 0.99 -2.94
C LYS A 202 -7.20 -0.51 -3.06
N ASN A 203 -6.33 -0.89 -3.98
CA ASN A 203 -5.90 -2.29 -4.16
C ASN A 203 -5.07 -2.85 -2.98
N ALA A 204 -4.69 -2.01 -2.03
CA ALA A 204 -3.94 -2.42 -0.86
C ALA A 204 -4.82 -2.71 0.38
N PHE A 205 -6.12 -2.45 0.33
CA PHE A 205 -7.03 -2.74 1.45
C PHE A 205 -6.93 -4.20 1.90
N MET A 206 -7.01 -5.15 0.98
CA MET A 206 -6.96 -6.58 1.33
C MET A 206 -5.61 -7.06 1.86
N LYS A 207 -4.52 -6.30 1.62
CA LYS A 207 -3.18 -6.68 2.08
C LYS A 207 -2.99 -6.62 3.60
N ILE A 208 -3.85 -5.88 4.29
CA ILE A 208 -3.81 -5.77 5.74
C ILE A 208 -4.84 -6.66 6.45
N ALA A 209 -5.66 -7.42 5.69
CA ALA A 209 -6.77 -8.19 6.26
C ALA A 209 -6.33 -9.12 7.40
N ASP A 210 -5.22 -9.83 7.22
CA ASP A 210 -4.72 -10.76 8.24
C ASP A 210 -4.18 -10.04 9.49
N ASN A 211 -3.59 -8.85 9.33
CA ASN A 211 -3.10 -8.03 10.43
C ASN A 211 -4.22 -7.48 11.32
N VAL A 212 -5.39 -7.20 10.74
CA VAL A 212 -6.53 -6.59 11.44
C VAL A 212 -7.65 -7.57 11.74
N ARG A 213 -7.47 -8.85 11.43
CA ARG A 213 -8.47 -9.90 11.69
C ARG A 213 -8.74 -10.04 13.18
N GLY A 214 -10.04 -10.09 13.55
CA GLY A 214 -10.46 -10.18 14.96
C GLY A 214 -10.44 -8.85 15.72
N LYS A 215 -10.02 -7.75 15.08
CA LYS A 215 -10.04 -6.40 15.65
C LYS A 215 -11.35 -5.67 15.29
N LYS A 216 -11.66 -4.60 16.01
CA LYS A 216 -12.74 -3.67 15.62
C LYS A 216 -12.23 -2.80 14.48
N VAL A 217 -12.67 -3.06 13.25
CA VAL A 217 -12.20 -2.37 12.04
C VAL A 217 -13.31 -1.51 11.45
N LEU A 218 -12.94 -0.29 11.08
CA LEU A 218 -13.77 0.64 10.32
C LEU A 218 -13.00 1.10 9.09
N VAL A 219 -13.59 0.96 7.92
CA VAL A 219 -12.99 1.37 6.66
C VAL A 219 -13.68 2.62 6.13
N ILE A 220 -12.92 3.63 5.75
CA ILE A 220 -13.41 4.85 5.10
C ILE A 220 -12.86 4.87 3.68
N PRO A 221 -13.65 4.51 2.66
CA PRO A 221 -13.21 4.54 1.28
C PRO A 221 -13.08 5.95 0.72
N ASP A 222 -12.24 6.10 -0.30
CA ASP A 222 -12.36 7.20 -1.25
C ASP A 222 -13.45 6.91 -2.27
N LEU A 223 -13.92 7.95 -2.96
CA LEU A 223 -14.80 7.79 -4.12
C LEU A 223 -14.15 6.89 -5.17
N GLY A 224 -14.83 5.79 -5.51
CA GLY A 224 -14.35 4.75 -6.43
C GLY A 224 -13.49 3.66 -5.79
N GLY A 225 -13.36 3.64 -4.47
CA GLY A 225 -12.72 2.59 -3.66
C GLY A 225 -13.69 1.80 -2.78
N GLU A 226 -15.00 2.03 -2.95
CA GLU A 226 -16.04 1.46 -2.09
C GLU A 226 -16.03 -0.06 -2.12
N LYS A 227 -15.90 -0.65 -3.31
CA LYS A 227 -15.88 -2.12 -3.47
C LYS A 227 -14.78 -2.75 -2.63
N GLU A 228 -13.56 -2.28 -2.78
CA GLU A 228 -12.38 -2.81 -2.08
C GLU A 228 -12.48 -2.60 -0.56
N ALA A 229 -13.07 -1.48 -0.12
CA ALA A 229 -13.34 -1.21 1.29
C ALA A 229 -14.39 -2.17 1.87
N TYR A 230 -15.48 -2.44 1.14
CA TYR A 230 -16.50 -3.41 1.53
C TYR A 230 -15.94 -4.84 1.55
N ASP A 231 -15.06 -5.19 0.61
CA ASP A 231 -14.42 -6.51 0.57
C ASP A 231 -13.53 -6.72 1.80
N LEU A 232 -12.73 -5.72 2.20
CA LEU A 232 -11.98 -5.77 3.46
C LEU A 232 -12.92 -5.88 4.66
N ALA A 233 -13.91 -5.00 4.76
CA ALA A 233 -14.84 -4.97 5.89
C ALA A 233 -15.57 -6.31 6.07
N ARG A 234 -16.04 -6.94 4.98
CA ARG A 234 -16.63 -8.29 5.03
C ARG A 234 -15.64 -9.34 5.52
N ASN A 235 -14.41 -9.31 5.03
CA ASN A 235 -13.38 -10.29 5.39
C ASN A 235 -13.05 -10.27 6.89
N VAL A 236 -13.09 -9.08 7.51
CA VAL A 236 -12.72 -8.89 8.93
C VAL A 236 -13.90 -8.62 9.86
N CYS A 237 -15.14 -8.77 9.39
CA CYS A 237 -16.37 -8.45 10.12
C CYS A 237 -16.40 -6.99 10.62
N GLY A 238 -15.89 -6.09 9.81
CA GLY A 238 -15.75 -4.67 10.10
C GLY A 238 -16.98 -3.83 9.74
N ARG A 239 -16.78 -2.52 9.70
CA ARG A 239 -17.77 -1.52 9.33
C ARG A 239 -17.24 -0.64 8.22
N VAL A 240 -18.14 0.01 7.46
CA VAL A 240 -17.78 1.00 6.44
C VAL A 240 -18.49 2.32 6.76
N LEU A 241 -17.74 3.42 6.66
CA LEU A 241 -18.26 4.78 6.71
C LEU A 241 -18.00 5.43 5.35
N GLU A 242 -19.05 5.65 4.59
CA GLU A 242 -18.99 6.45 3.36
C GLU A 242 -19.14 7.93 3.71
N LEU A 243 -18.29 8.77 3.14
CA LEU A 243 -18.31 10.20 3.28
C LEU A 243 -18.66 10.84 1.92
N PRO A 244 -19.23 12.06 1.90
CA PRO A 244 -19.60 12.74 0.66
C PRO A 244 -18.38 13.20 -0.15
N ASP A 245 -17.19 13.21 0.46
CA ASP A 245 -15.91 13.60 -0.15
C ASP A 245 -14.79 12.74 0.46
N LYS A 246 -13.55 12.93 0.00
CA LYS A 246 -12.38 12.31 0.62
C LYS A 246 -12.28 12.72 2.08
N VAL A 247 -11.85 11.80 2.92
CA VAL A 247 -11.87 12.01 4.38
C VAL A 247 -11.08 13.23 4.81
N ASP A 248 -9.90 13.49 4.24
CA ASP A 248 -9.08 14.67 4.54
C ASP A 248 -9.79 15.97 4.11
N ASP A 249 -10.29 16.04 2.88
CA ASP A 249 -11.01 17.18 2.35
C ASP A 249 -12.30 17.45 3.17
N PHE A 250 -13.05 16.40 3.51
CA PHE A 250 -14.25 16.47 4.33
C PHE A 250 -13.96 17.02 5.73
N LEU A 251 -12.94 16.49 6.41
CA LEU A 251 -12.57 16.93 7.76
C LEU A 251 -12.06 18.38 7.80
N LEU A 252 -11.36 18.82 6.76
CA LEU A 252 -10.84 20.17 6.66
C LEU A 252 -11.94 21.19 6.33
N SER A 253 -12.87 20.85 5.43
CA SER A 253 -13.92 21.77 4.97
C SER A 253 -15.04 21.97 5.98
N THR A 254 -15.35 20.97 6.80
CA THR A 254 -16.50 20.99 7.71
C THR A 254 -16.18 21.54 9.09
N ASN A 255 -14.92 21.86 9.43
CA ASN A 255 -14.48 22.22 10.78
C ASN A 255 -15.01 21.25 11.85
N MET A 256 -15.05 19.96 11.53
CA MET A 256 -15.63 18.93 12.38
C MET A 256 -14.87 18.80 13.68
N THR A 257 -15.58 18.82 14.80
CA THR A 257 -14.96 18.55 16.10
C THR A 257 -14.61 17.07 16.25
N PRO A 258 -13.59 16.73 17.05
CA PRO A 258 -13.24 15.32 17.33
C PRO A 258 -14.45 14.50 17.82
N SER A 259 -15.25 15.04 18.74
CA SER A 259 -16.45 14.38 19.26
C SER A 259 -17.49 14.09 18.19
N ASN A 260 -17.74 15.02 17.27
CA ASN A 260 -18.69 14.84 16.19
C ASN A 260 -18.19 13.78 15.20
N PHE A 261 -16.92 13.82 14.84
CA PHE A 261 -16.35 12.83 13.94
C PHE A 261 -16.35 11.44 14.58
N TYR A 262 -15.96 11.33 15.85
CA TYR A 262 -16.06 10.07 16.60
C TYR A 262 -17.51 9.55 16.68
N GLY A 263 -18.47 10.45 16.82
CA GLY A 263 -19.91 10.12 16.75
C GLY A 263 -20.31 9.51 15.41
N MET A 264 -19.78 10.03 14.29
CA MET A 264 -20.00 9.48 12.95
C MET A 264 -19.39 8.08 12.80
N LEU A 265 -18.18 7.85 13.33
CA LEU A 265 -17.56 6.51 13.30
C LEU A 265 -18.44 5.46 13.97
N LYS A 266 -19.14 5.82 15.05
CA LYS A 266 -20.09 4.91 15.75
C LYS A 266 -21.31 4.56 14.91
N GLN A 267 -21.71 5.43 14.00
CA GLN A 267 -22.87 5.22 13.10
C GLN A 267 -22.51 4.46 11.82
N ALA A 268 -21.24 4.12 11.62
CA ALA A 268 -20.78 3.38 10.46
C ALA A 268 -21.56 2.06 10.28
N ARG A 269 -21.88 1.75 9.03
CA ARG A 269 -22.67 0.59 8.65
C ARG A 269 -21.87 -0.71 8.87
N LYS A 270 -22.46 -1.66 9.59
CA LYS A 270 -21.93 -3.02 9.67
C LYS A 270 -22.15 -3.74 8.33
N VAL A 271 -21.15 -4.45 7.85
CA VAL A 271 -21.17 -5.17 6.58
C VAL A 271 -21.25 -6.68 6.79
#